data_0bf977b507ca68c20e1a278acef6ed19
#
_entry.id   0bf977b507ca68c20e1a278acef6ed19
#
_cell.length_a   1.000
_cell.length_b   1.000
_cell.length_c   1.000
_cell.angle_alpha   90.00
_cell.angle_beta   90.00
_cell.angle_gamma   90.00
#
_symmetry.space_group_name_H-M   'P 1'
#
loop_
_entity.id
_entity.type
_entity.pdbx_description
1 polymer ?
#
loop_
_entity_poly.entity_id
_entity_poly.type
_entity_poly.pdbx_seq_one_letter_code
_entity_poly.pdbx_strand_id
1 'polypeptide(L)'
;MTSTVGIVGAGAAGTAATKALRASGVDVELFSRTGEQPSNRTLVNKGVAIGLLEPHQAALPDVGVEPTADTVRSIDPRTREVRLDSGERRAFDALLIATGSRPRTLDEEVIGRDQAVSAGRLTTLHSAADAVRVRDLLATTKPARVLMLGGGLVASETASLLTDAGHDVALITRAAIPGANAIGAHVARRLRDLHRPQHAAYLERTVRSVRTHTDRISITLNDGSRVEGDLAIVAHGTVPAAPAPWTGPDGIPVDSRLRSMHAPRQRIYAAGGVAVHHYPGHGSYRIDHWDDSAAQGIHAANTLLHDLGIAGDPGQYLPSSTFTARIHGHTLTGAGHPALGTRTRVLSEEPLITAHYLDEVLVALTGVNAAGPMRELIPRLHHPDTAADPVTQQA
;
A
#
# COMPACT_ATOMS: atom_id res chain seq x y z
N MET A 1 -27.54 -22.92 12.84
CA MET A 1 -27.49 -22.15 11.57
C MET A 1 -26.05 -21.75 11.38
N THR A 2 -25.48 -22.01 10.22
CA THR A 2 -24.13 -21.52 9.87
C THR A 2 -24.19 -20.02 9.71
N SER A 3 -23.29 -19.27 10.37
CA SER A 3 -23.23 -17.81 10.23
C SER A 3 -22.74 -17.45 8.84
N THR A 4 -23.39 -16.48 8.19
CA THR A 4 -23.03 -15.99 6.86
C THR A 4 -22.30 -14.66 6.98
N VAL A 5 -21.08 -14.57 6.44
CA VAL A 5 -20.21 -13.39 6.50
C VAL A 5 -20.03 -12.79 5.11
N GLY A 6 -20.34 -11.49 4.98
CA GLY A 6 -20.03 -10.74 3.78
C GLY A 6 -18.63 -10.13 3.85
N ILE A 7 -17.80 -10.36 2.82
CA ILE A 7 -16.49 -9.73 2.65
C ILE A 7 -16.53 -8.81 1.43
N VAL A 8 -16.33 -7.52 1.66
CA VAL A 8 -16.39 -6.50 0.61
C VAL A 8 -14.99 -6.15 0.14
N GLY A 9 -14.60 -6.71 -1.01
CA GLY A 9 -13.29 -6.53 -1.62
C GLY A 9 -12.44 -7.80 -1.59
N ALA A 10 -11.97 -8.22 -2.75
CA ALA A 10 -11.23 -9.47 -2.97
C ALA A 10 -9.69 -9.25 -3.08
N GLY A 11 -9.15 -8.15 -2.53
CA GLY A 11 -7.71 -7.91 -2.45
C GLY A 11 -7.02 -8.75 -1.37
N ALA A 12 -5.77 -8.38 -1.01
CA ALA A 12 -4.95 -9.12 -0.03
C ALA A 12 -5.70 -9.40 1.29
N ALA A 13 -6.34 -8.38 1.87
CA ALA A 13 -7.06 -8.53 3.13
C ALA A 13 -8.29 -9.42 3.00
N GLY A 14 -9.13 -9.19 1.98
CA GLY A 14 -10.35 -9.98 1.78
C GLY A 14 -10.07 -11.44 1.45
N THR A 15 -9.11 -11.70 0.58
CA THR A 15 -8.68 -13.06 0.21
C THR A 15 -8.13 -13.83 1.43
N ALA A 16 -7.26 -13.17 2.23
CA ALA A 16 -6.70 -13.78 3.43
C ALA A 16 -7.78 -14.05 4.49
N ALA A 17 -8.71 -13.12 4.68
CA ALA A 17 -9.85 -13.30 5.60
C ALA A 17 -10.79 -14.42 5.13
N THR A 18 -11.13 -14.48 3.83
CA THR A 18 -11.96 -15.55 3.26
C THR A 18 -11.37 -16.91 3.57
N LYS A 19 -10.06 -17.08 3.35
CA LYS A 19 -9.35 -18.32 3.64
C LYS A 19 -9.44 -18.70 5.13
N ALA A 20 -9.24 -17.73 6.04
CA ALA A 20 -9.27 -17.97 7.48
C ALA A 20 -10.69 -18.33 7.97
N LEU A 21 -11.72 -17.63 7.54
CA LEU A 21 -13.11 -17.90 7.91
C LEU A 21 -13.59 -19.25 7.41
N ARG A 22 -13.31 -19.58 6.15
CA ARG A 22 -13.69 -20.89 5.58
C ARG A 22 -12.99 -22.05 6.26
N ALA A 23 -11.73 -21.91 6.64
CA ALA A 23 -11.02 -22.93 7.41
C ALA A 23 -11.69 -23.23 8.78
N SER A 24 -12.50 -22.28 9.29
CA SER A 24 -13.27 -22.41 10.52
C SER A 24 -14.74 -22.80 10.28
N GLY A 25 -15.11 -23.17 9.06
CA GLY A 25 -16.46 -23.64 8.71
C GLY A 25 -17.51 -22.54 8.59
N VAL A 26 -17.10 -21.28 8.47
CA VAL A 26 -18.01 -20.15 8.29
C VAL A 26 -18.34 -20.00 6.80
N ASP A 27 -19.60 -19.75 6.50
CA ASP A 27 -20.06 -19.46 5.15
C ASP A 27 -19.70 -18.01 4.78
N VAL A 28 -19.07 -17.83 3.60
CA VAL A 28 -18.53 -16.53 3.17
C VAL A 28 -19.04 -16.18 1.79
N GLU A 29 -19.58 -14.96 1.65
CA GLU A 29 -19.81 -14.34 0.38
C GLU A 29 -18.76 -13.23 0.15
N LEU A 30 -18.00 -13.35 -0.95
CA LEU A 30 -16.92 -12.42 -1.31
C LEU A 30 -17.39 -11.54 -2.47
N PHE A 31 -17.30 -10.22 -2.31
CA PHE A 31 -17.66 -9.25 -3.34
C PHE A 31 -16.40 -8.71 -4.03
N SER A 32 -16.41 -8.69 -5.35
CA SER A 32 -15.37 -8.08 -6.18
C SER A 32 -16.02 -7.18 -7.23
N ARG A 33 -15.59 -5.93 -7.29
CA ARG A 33 -16.14 -4.95 -8.24
C ARG A 33 -16.12 -5.39 -9.70
N THR A 34 -15.09 -6.12 -10.11
CA THR A 34 -14.88 -6.52 -11.51
C THR A 34 -15.27 -7.96 -11.78
N GLY A 35 -15.47 -8.79 -10.77
CA GLY A 35 -15.58 -10.24 -10.91
C GLY A 35 -14.33 -10.94 -11.44
N GLU A 36 -13.29 -10.17 -11.80
CA GLU A 36 -12.02 -10.74 -12.23
C GLU A 36 -11.26 -11.32 -11.04
N GLN A 37 -10.40 -12.30 -11.33
CA GLN A 37 -9.51 -12.87 -10.32
C GLN A 37 -8.64 -11.77 -9.73
N PRO A 38 -8.59 -11.62 -8.39
CA PRO A 38 -7.81 -10.58 -7.74
C PRO A 38 -6.33 -10.72 -8.04
N SER A 39 -5.63 -9.59 -8.20
CA SER A 39 -4.21 -9.56 -8.51
C SER A 39 -3.36 -9.12 -7.33
N ASN A 40 -2.18 -9.70 -7.21
CA ASN A 40 -1.14 -9.20 -6.32
C ASN A 40 -0.58 -7.89 -6.87
N ARG A 41 -0.92 -6.77 -6.22
CA ARG A 41 -0.52 -5.43 -6.65
C ARG A 41 0.99 -5.23 -6.68
N THR A 42 1.75 -5.93 -5.85
CA THR A 42 3.22 -5.84 -5.87
C THR A 42 3.78 -6.44 -7.16
N LEU A 43 3.20 -7.52 -7.67
CA LEU A 43 3.59 -8.14 -8.95
C LEU A 43 3.10 -7.33 -10.16
N VAL A 44 2.00 -6.60 -10.03
CA VAL A 44 1.55 -5.65 -11.06
C VAL A 44 2.65 -4.64 -11.38
N ASN A 45 3.22 -4.01 -10.36
CA ASN A 45 4.27 -3.01 -10.54
C ASN A 45 5.62 -3.62 -10.90
N LYS A 46 6.01 -4.70 -10.20
CA LYS A 46 7.34 -5.32 -10.31
C LYS A 46 7.48 -6.28 -11.50
N GLY A 47 6.38 -6.74 -12.04
CA GLY A 47 6.38 -7.78 -13.07
C GLY A 47 5.63 -7.37 -14.35
N VAL A 48 4.34 -7.06 -14.24
CA VAL A 48 3.49 -6.82 -15.42
C VAL A 48 3.88 -5.53 -16.13
N ALA A 49 4.06 -4.42 -15.38
CA ALA A 49 4.37 -3.11 -15.95
C ALA A 49 5.70 -3.06 -16.72
N ILE A 50 6.67 -3.89 -16.36
CA ILE A 50 7.98 -3.97 -17.01
C ILE A 50 8.12 -5.16 -17.96
N GLY A 51 7.03 -5.89 -18.19
CA GLY A 51 6.97 -6.98 -19.16
C GLY A 51 7.64 -8.30 -18.73
N LEU A 52 7.91 -8.49 -17.42
CA LEU A 52 8.45 -9.73 -16.88
C LEU A 52 7.36 -10.79 -16.61
N LEU A 53 6.12 -10.34 -16.40
CA LEU A 53 4.97 -11.21 -16.12
C LEU A 53 3.80 -10.83 -17.01
N GLU A 54 3.03 -11.85 -17.41
CA GLU A 54 1.69 -11.64 -17.96
C GLU A 54 0.69 -11.34 -16.82
N PRO A 55 -0.40 -10.60 -17.09
CA PRO A 55 -1.38 -10.19 -16.06
C PRO A 55 -1.92 -11.37 -15.23
N HIS A 56 -2.19 -12.52 -15.86
CA HIS A 56 -2.70 -13.71 -15.18
C HIS A 56 -1.70 -14.32 -14.18
N GLN A 57 -0.40 -14.13 -14.37
CA GLN A 57 0.64 -14.58 -13.44
C GLN A 57 0.71 -13.77 -12.15
N ALA A 58 0.11 -12.57 -12.16
CA ALA A 58 -0.06 -11.75 -10.97
C ALA A 58 -1.35 -12.07 -10.19
N ALA A 59 -2.17 -13.02 -10.67
CA ALA A 59 -3.41 -13.41 -10.01
C ALA A 59 -3.16 -14.03 -8.63
N LEU A 60 -4.09 -13.78 -7.69
CA LEU A 60 -4.07 -14.40 -6.38
C LEU A 60 -4.52 -15.87 -6.48
N PRO A 61 -4.05 -16.73 -5.55
CA PRO A 61 -4.56 -18.09 -5.47
C PRO A 61 -6.08 -18.12 -5.24
N ASP A 62 -6.73 -19.11 -5.82
CA ASP A 62 -8.13 -19.39 -5.55
C ASP A 62 -8.33 -19.71 -4.05
N VAL A 63 -9.36 -19.11 -3.47
CA VAL A 63 -9.78 -19.33 -2.07
C VAL A 63 -11.02 -20.23 -1.99
N GLY A 64 -11.45 -20.81 -3.13
CA GLY A 64 -12.60 -21.70 -3.23
C GLY A 64 -13.95 -20.99 -3.02
N VAL A 65 -13.98 -19.67 -3.21
CA VAL A 65 -15.20 -18.84 -3.25
C VAL A 65 -15.10 -17.98 -4.50
N GLU A 66 -16.04 -18.17 -5.42
CA GLU A 66 -16.14 -17.31 -6.59
C GLU A 66 -16.67 -15.92 -6.15
N PRO A 67 -15.96 -14.84 -6.46
CA PRO A 67 -16.40 -13.52 -6.06
C PRO A 67 -17.68 -13.09 -6.80
N THR A 68 -18.67 -12.61 -6.06
CA THR A 68 -19.81 -11.92 -6.66
C THR A 68 -19.35 -10.65 -7.40
N ALA A 69 -19.54 -10.63 -8.71
CA ALA A 69 -19.09 -9.56 -9.61
C ALA A 69 -20.02 -8.34 -9.52
N ASP A 70 -19.99 -7.62 -8.42
CA ASP A 70 -20.76 -6.38 -8.25
C ASP A 70 -20.08 -5.42 -7.27
N THR A 71 -20.43 -4.13 -7.40
CA THR A 71 -19.90 -3.09 -6.52
C THR A 71 -20.83 -2.87 -5.33
N VAL A 72 -20.30 -3.04 -4.12
CA VAL A 72 -21.01 -2.61 -2.92
C VAL A 72 -20.97 -1.09 -2.82
N ARG A 73 -22.12 -0.44 -3.05
CA ARG A 73 -22.31 1.03 -3.02
C ARG A 73 -22.41 1.57 -1.61
N SER A 74 -23.18 0.88 -0.79
CA SER A 74 -23.42 1.31 0.58
C SER A 74 -23.68 0.13 1.51
N ILE A 75 -23.47 0.37 2.80
CA ILE A 75 -23.72 -0.56 3.89
C ILE A 75 -24.60 0.15 4.91
N ASP A 76 -25.68 -0.49 5.34
CA ASP A 76 -26.39 -0.10 6.57
C ASP A 76 -25.68 -0.75 7.77
N PRO A 77 -24.99 0.02 8.62
CA PRO A 77 -24.26 -0.56 9.74
C PRO A 77 -25.14 -1.23 10.78
N ARG A 78 -26.43 -0.85 10.89
CA ARG A 78 -27.33 -1.39 11.92
C ARG A 78 -27.85 -2.76 11.56
N THR A 79 -28.16 -2.98 10.30
CA THR A 79 -28.70 -4.24 9.79
C THR A 79 -27.65 -5.14 9.15
N ARG A 80 -26.44 -4.62 8.90
CA ARG A 80 -25.39 -5.27 8.11
C ARG A 80 -25.85 -5.64 6.70
N GLU A 81 -26.71 -4.82 6.15
CA GLU A 81 -27.19 -4.94 4.78
C GLU A 81 -26.24 -4.21 3.85
N VAL A 82 -25.77 -4.89 2.81
CA VAL A 82 -25.06 -4.28 1.69
C VAL A 82 -26.04 -3.99 0.56
N ARG A 83 -25.84 -2.84 -0.10
CA ARG A 83 -26.55 -2.49 -1.34
C ARG A 83 -25.56 -2.50 -2.49
N LEU A 84 -25.87 -3.28 -3.50
CA LEU A 84 -25.07 -3.45 -4.70
C LEU A 84 -25.40 -2.40 -5.77
N ASP A 85 -24.53 -2.27 -6.76
CA ASP A 85 -24.72 -1.37 -7.89
C ASP A 85 -25.88 -1.82 -8.77
N SER A 86 -26.12 -3.13 -8.89
CA SER A 86 -27.30 -3.74 -9.52
C SER A 86 -28.62 -3.36 -8.85
N GLY A 87 -28.57 -2.79 -7.63
CA GLY A 87 -29.74 -2.50 -6.80
C GLY A 87 -30.13 -3.62 -5.84
N GLU A 88 -29.49 -4.79 -5.93
CA GLU A 88 -29.71 -5.90 -5.01
C GLU A 88 -29.26 -5.55 -3.58
N ARG A 89 -29.91 -6.17 -2.58
CA ARG A 89 -29.59 -6.02 -1.16
C ARG A 89 -29.37 -7.39 -0.53
N ARG A 90 -28.34 -7.49 0.30
CA ARG A 90 -28.01 -8.72 1.02
C ARG A 90 -27.63 -8.39 2.46
N ALA A 91 -28.15 -9.17 3.42
CA ALA A 91 -27.88 -9.02 4.85
C ALA A 91 -27.02 -10.17 5.35
N PHE A 92 -26.15 -9.87 6.32
CA PHE A 92 -25.16 -10.80 6.86
C PHE A 92 -25.14 -10.80 8.38
N ASP A 93 -24.62 -11.86 8.99
CA ASP A 93 -24.40 -11.94 10.44
C ASP A 93 -23.19 -11.09 10.87
N ALA A 94 -22.23 -10.89 9.95
CA ALA A 94 -21.09 -9.99 10.11
C ALA A 94 -20.58 -9.51 8.76
N LEU A 95 -19.89 -8.37 8.74
CA LEU A 95 -19.29 -7.78 7.55
C LEU A 95 -17.83 -7.43 7.76
N LEU A 96 -16.96 -7.80 6.82
CA LEU A 96 -15.59 -7.31 6.72
C LEU A 96 -15.43 -6.41 5.48
N ILE A 97 -15.03 -5.17 5.71
CA ILE A 97 -14.76 -4.21 4.64
C ILE A 97 -13.26 -4.25 4.33
N ALA A 98 -12.92 -4.77 3.16
CA ALA A 98 -11.57 -4.99 2.65
C ALA A 98 -11.36 -4.35 1.28
N THR A 99 -12.04 -3.23 1.02
CA THR A 99 -12.06 -2.52 -0.27
C THR A 99 -10.75 -1.84 -0.64
N GLY A 100 -9.81 -1.78 0.31
CA GLY A 100 -8.47 -1.27 0.08
C GLY A 100 -8.42 0.23 -0.20
N SER A 101 -7.72 0.61 -1.23
CA SER A 101 -7.41 2.00 -1.57
C SER A 101 -7.51 2.26 -3.07
N ARG A 102 -7.57 3.53 -3.43
CA ARG A 102 -7.41 4.02 -4.81
C ARG A 102 -6.18 4.93 -4.90
N PRO A 103 -5.53 5.03 -6.05
CA PRO A 103 -4.35 5.88 -6.21
C PRO A 103 -4.74 7.36 -6.10
N ARG A 104 -3.82 8.16 -5.56
CA ARG A 104 -3.88 9.61 -5.72
C ARG A 104 -3.46 9.95 -7.14
N THR A 105 -4.22 10.81 -7.78
CA THR A 105 -3.88 11.41 -9.07
C THR A 105 -3.20 12.76 -8.87
N LEU A 106 -2.85 13.46 -9.95
CA LEU A 106 -2.53 14.88 -9.86
C LEU A 106 -3.78 15.65 -9.42
N ASP A 107 -3.56 16.75 -8.72
CA ASP A 107 -4.63 17.63 -8.26
C ASP A 107 -5.46 18.16 -9.45
N GLU A 108 -6.75 18.42 -9.21
CA GLU A 108 -7.68 18.87 -10.25
C GLU A 108 -7.30 20.25 -10.82
N GLU A 109 -6.58 21.04 -10.05
CA GLU A 109 -6.08 22.36 -10.43
C GLU A 109 -4.89 22.30 -11.41
N VAL A 110 -4.27 21.14 -11.60
CA VAL A 110 -3.14 20.99 -12.53
C VAL A 110 -3.63 21.09 -13.96
N ILE A 111 -3.28 22.19 -14.62
CA ILE A 111 -3.69 22.52 -15.99
C ILE A 111 -3.23 21.43 -16.96
N GLY A 112 -4.16 20.92 -17.77
CA GLY A 112 -3.88 19.91 -18.81
C GLY A 112 -3.84 18.47 -18.30
N ARG A 113 -4.10 18.22 -17.01
CA ARG A 113 -4.14 16.87 -16.42
C ARG A 113 -5.08 15.92 -17.18
N ASP A 114 -6.33 16.32 -17.36
CA ASP A 114 -7.37 15.46 -17.96
C ASP A 114 -7.08 15.12 -19.43
N GLN A 115 -6.52 16.08 -20.17
CA GLN A 115 -6.06 15.83 -21.53
C GLN A 115 -4.93 14.79 -21.55
N ALA A 116 -3.99 14.88 -20.62
CA ALA A 116 -2.86 13.96 -20.54
C ALA A 116 -3.30 12.54 -20.15
N VAL A 117 -4.28 12.42 -19.26
CA VAL A 117 -4.90 11.13 -18.91
C VAL A 117 -5.63 10.54 -20.11
N SER A 118 -6.48 11.33 -20.78
CA SER A 118 -7.24 10.89 -21.96
C SER A 118 -6.33 10.48 -23.13
N ALA A 119 -5.19 11.13 -23.28
CA ALA A 119 -4.17 10.78 -24.29
C ALA A 119 -3.30 9.57 -23.89
N GLY A 120 -3.51 8.98 -22.71
CA GLY A 120 -2.73 7.86 -22.20
C GLY A 120 -1.27 8.20 -21.84
N ARG A 121 -0.93 9.50 -21.76
CA ARG A 121 0.43 9.98 -21.45
C ARG A 121 0.65 10.28 -19.97
N LEU A 122 -0.42 10.33 -19.19
CA LEU A 122 -0.40 10.47 -17.73
C LEU A 122 -1.25 9.35 -17.13
N THR A 123 -0.65 8.53 -16.30
CA THR A 123 -1.33 7.38 -15.68
C THR A 123 -0.90 7.20 -14.23
N THR A 124 -1.66 6.41 -13.49
CA THR A 124 -1.21 5.79 -12.25
C THR A 124 -0.64 4.41 -12.55
N LEU A 125 -0.08 3.74 -11.55
CA LEU A 125 0.33 2.35 -11.65
C LEU A 125 -0.22 1.62 -10.42
N HIS A 126 -1.50 1.24 -10.49
CA HIS A 126 -2.23 0.71 -9.34
C HIS A 126 -3.06 -0.55 -9.67
N SER A 127 -3.46 -0.71 -10.91
CA SER A 127 -4.24 -1.85 -11.41
C SER A 127 -3.48 -2.64 -12.48
N ALA A 128 -3.89 -3.89 -12.74
CA ALA A 128 -3.35 -4.67 -13.85
C ALA A 128 -3.55 -3.96 -15.20
N ALA A 129 -4.69 -3.29 -15.39
CA ALA A 129 -4.95 -2.50 -16.60
C ALA A 129 -3.99 -1.31 -16.75
N ASP A 130 -3.62 -0.64 -15.63
CA ASP A 130 -2.59 0.41 -15.67
C ASP A 130 -1.24 -0.17 -16.09
N ALA A 131 -0.85 -1.30 -15.51
CA ALA A 131 0.40 -1.97 -15.83
C ALA A 131 0.50 -2.40 -17.30
N VAL A 132 -0.57 -2.95 -17.85
CA VAL A 132 -0.64 -3.32 -19.28
C VAL A 132 -0.47 -2.09 -20.17
N ARG A 133 -1.17 -0.98 -19.88
CA ARG A 133 -1.01 0.28 -20.65
C ARG A 133 0.43 0.81 -20.60
N VAL A 134 1.05 0.79 -19.41
CA VAL A 134 2.46 1.19 -19.24
C VAL A 134 3.36 0.28 -20.06
N ARG A 135 3.22 -1.03 -19.93
CA ARG A 135 3.99 -2.04 -20.67
C ARG A 135 3.90 -1.84 -22.18
N ASP A 136 2.68 -1.67 -22.69
CA ASP A 136 2.43 -1.58 -24.12
C ASP A 136 3.05 -0.30 -24.71
N LEU A 137 2.99 0.83 -23.97
CA LEU A 137 3.66 2.06 -24.38
C LEU A 137 5.18 1.89 -24.39
N LEU A 138 5.75 1.31 -23.32
CA LEU A 138 7.19 1.06 -23.21
C LEU A 138 7.71 0.07 -24.25
N ALA A 139 6.88 -0.85 -24.71
CA ALA A 139 7.25 -1.79 -25.77
C ALA A 139 7.41 -1.12 -27.14
N THR A 140 6.62 -0.07 -27.41
CA THR A 140 6.65 0.67 -28.69
C THR A 140 7.69 1.78 -28.73
N THR A 141 8.22 2.21 -27.57
CA THR A 141 9.19 3.31 -27.45
C THR A 141 10.39 2.85 -26.62
N LYS A 142 11.51 2.52 -27.26
CA LYS A 142 12.74 2.07 -26.58
C LYS A 142 13.97 2.81 -27.10
N PRO A 143 14.73 3.48 -26.20
CA PRO A 143 14.43 3.77 -24.81
C PRO A 143 13.30 4.80 -24.66
N ALA A 144 12.36 4.55 -23.78
CA ALA A 144 11.36 5.55 -23.40
C ALA A 144 11.90 6.45 -22.29
N ARG A 145 11.51 7.72 -22.30
CA ARG A 145 11.74 8.64 -21.20
C ARG A 145 10.51 8.71 -20.30
N VAL A 146 10.62 8.20 -19.07
CA VAL A 146 9.52 8.11 -18.11
C VAL A 146 9.67 9.14 -16.99
N LEU A 147 8.64 9.96 -16.80
CA LEU A 147 8.56 10.94 -15.71
C LEU A 147 7.84 10.29 -14.53
N MET A 148 8.61 9.91 -13.51
CA MET A 148 8.05 9.33 -12.28
C MET A 148 7.70 10.44 -11.29
N LEU A 149 6.40 10.65 -11.04
CA LEU A 149 5.88 11.68 -10.15
C LEU A 149 5.61 11.10 -8.77
N GLY A 150 6.50 11.37 -7.82
CA GLY A 150 6.41 10.88 -6.45
C GLY A 150 7.78 10.57 -5.86
N GLY A 151 7.83 10.39 -4.54
CA GLY A 151 9.06 10.08 -3.82
C GLY A 151 8.89 8.95 -2.80
N GLY A 152 7.80 8.17 -2.89
CA GLY A 152 7.57 7.00 -2.04
C GLY A 152 8.28 5.73 -2.55
N LEU A 153 8.10 4.62 -1.83
CA LEU A 153 8.73 3.33 -2.20
C LEU A 153 8.35 2.86 -3.61
N VAL A 154 7.07 2.97 -3.97
CA VAL A 154 6.59 2.57 -5.31
C VAL A 154 7.29 3.39 -6.40
N ALA A 155 7.42 4.73 -6.22
CA ALA A 155 8.12 5.58 -7.17
C ALA A 155 9.59 5.18 -7.31
N SER A 156 10.28 4.99 -6.19
CA SER A 156 11.72 4.65 -6.18
C SER A 156 12.00 3.28 -6.78
N GLU A 157 11.19 2.27 -6.42
CA GLU A 157 11.35 0.91 -6.96
C GLU A 157 11.00 0.85 -8.45
N THR A 158 9.90 1.50 -8.87
CA THR A 158 9.51 1.54 -10.29
C THR A 158 10.55 2.29 -11.13
N ALA A 159 11.09 3.41 -10.63
CA ALA A 159 12.16 4.14 -11.28
C ALA A 159 13.41 3.26 -11.48
N SER A 160 13.81 2.50 -10.45
CA SER A 160 14.91 1.55 -10.54
C SER A 160 14.66 0.47 -11.59
N LEU A 161 13.50 -0.17 -11.54
CA LEU A 161 13.15 -1.26 -12.47
C LEU A 161 13.11 -0.80 -13.93
N LEU A 162 12.58 0.41 -14.19
CA LEU A 162 12.55 0.98 -15.53
C LEU A 162 13.96 1.34 -16.02
N THR A 163 14.82 1.84 -15.14
CA THR A 163 16.23 2.11 -15.45
C THR A 163 16.97 0.81 -15.78
N ASP A 164 16.76 -0.24 -14.98
CA ASP A 164 17.35 -1.57 -15.22
C ASP A 164 16.84 -2.18 -16.55
N ALA A 165 15.61 -1.85 -16.97
CA ALA A 165 15.03 -2.24 -18.25
C ALA A 165 15.54 -1.39 -19.46
N GLY A 166 16.42 -0.40 -19.22
CA GLY A 166 17.05 0.43 -20.24
C GLY A 166 16.27 1.67 -20.63
N HIS A 167 15.32 2.12 -19.82
CA HIS A 167 14.59 3.36 -20.03
C HIS A 167 15.28 4.56 -19.34
N ASP A 168 15.10 5.76 -19.88
CA ASP A 168 15.52 7.01 -19.23
C ASP A 168 14.45 7.45 -18.24
N VAL A 169 14.81 7.63 -16.98
CA VAL A 169 13.85 7.97 -15.92
C VAL A 169 14.18 9.32 -15.28
N ALA A 170 13.17 10.16 -15.09
CA ALA A 170 13.26 11.37 -14.29
C ALA A 170 12.32 11.28 -13.08
N LEU A 171 12.88 11.33 -11.87
CA LEU A 171 12.13 11.34 -10.62
C LEU A 171 11.78 12.78 -10.22
N ILE A 172 10.49 13.08 -10.07
CA ILE A 172 9.99 14.41 -9.69
C ILE A 172 9.22 14.27 -8.38
N THR A 173 9.70 14.92 -7.32
CA THR A 173 9.10 14.81 -5.99
C THR A 173 9.18 16.11 -5.20
N ARG A 174 8.16 16.37 -4.37
CA ARG A 174 8.15 17.49 -3.41
C ARG A 174 9.05 17.27 -2.20
N ALA A 175 9.50 16.03 -1.97
CA ALA A 175 10.34 15.71 -0.83
C ALA A 175 11.81 16.02 -1.13
N ALA A 176 12.52 16.65 -0.19
CA ALA A 176 13.98 16.83 -0.25
C ALA A 176 14.71 15.48 -0.13
N ILE A 177 14.13 14.54 0.62
CA ILE A 177 14.63 13.18 0.80
C ILE A 177 13.47 12.23 0.48
N PRO A 178 13.43 11.65 -0.73
CA PRO A 178 12.39 10.70 -1.12
C PRO A 178 12.33 9.52 -0.14
N GLY A 179 11.12 9.16 0.29
CA GLY A 179 10.89 8.02 1.16
C GLY A 179 11.07 8.26 2.67
N ALA A 180 11.59 9.42 3.11
CA ALA A 180 11.93 9.65 4.53
C ALA A 180 10.78 9.35 5.51
N ASN A 181 9.55 9.69 5.15
CA ASN A 181 8.37 9.44 5.99
C ASN A 181 7.98 7.94 6.04
N ALA A 182 8.37 7.16 5.05
CA ALA A 182 7.99 5.75 4.94
C ALA A 182 9.03 4.80 5.53
N ILE A 183 10.31 5.16 5.47
CA ILE A 183 11.44 4.27 5.82
C ILE A 183 12.47 4.91 6.75
N GLY A 184 12.19 6.13 7.23
CA GLY A 184 13.13 6.90 8.04
C GLY A 184 14.23 7.59 7.24
N ALA A 185 14.75 8.68 7.80
CA ALA A 185 15.66 9.59 7.09
C ALA A 185 17.01 8.96 6.74
N HIS A 186 17.56 8.07 7.59
CA HIS A 186 18.88 7.43 7.34
C HIS A 186 18.83 6.54 6.09
N VAL A 187 17.89 5.61 6.05
CA VAL A 187 17.70 4.71 4.91
C VAL A 187 17.29 5.50 3.66
N ALA A 188 16.42 6.50 3.79
CA ALA A 188 15.99 7.34 2.67
C ALA A 188 17.15 8.15 2.05
N ARG A 189 18.10 8.67 2.85
CA ARG A 189 19.33 9.31 2.32
C ARG A 189 20.17 8.32 1.52
N ARG A 190 20.39 7.12 2.04
CA ARG A 190 21.12 6.07 1.33
C ARG A 190 20.49 5.78 -0.03
N LEU A 191 19.16 5.63 -0.09
CA LEU A 191 18.44 5.40 -1.35
C LEU A 191 18.51 6.59 -2.31
N ARG A 192 18.38 7.82 -1.80
CA ARG A 192 18.54 9.03 -2.62
C ARG A 192 19.92 9.09 -3.29
N ASP A 193 20.96 8.70 -2.56
CA ASP A 193 22.33 8.73 -3.09
C ASP A 193 22.55 7.61 -4.13
N LEU A 194 21.81 6.52 -4.08
CA LEU A 194 21.76 5.50 -5.13
C LEU A 194 20.99 5.97 -6.38
N HIS A 195 19.95 6.81 -6.22
CA HIS A 195 19.20 7.34 -7.35
C HIS A 195 20.00 8.34 -8.19
N ARG A 196 20.74 9.25 -7.55
CA ARG A 196 21.43 10.37 -8.22
C ARG A 196 22.30 9.99 -9.41
N PRO A 197 23.13 8.94 -9.37
CA PRO A 197 23.93 8.56 -10.51
C PRO A 197 23.14 7.83 -11.62
N GLN A 198 21.94 7.35 -11.33
CA GLN A 198 21.18 6.48 -12.22
C GLN A 198 20.17 7.23 -13.10
N HIS A 199 19.61 8.34 -12.60
CA HIS A 199 18.63 9.13 -13.33
C HIS A 199 18.50 10.56 -12.79
N ALA A 200 17.87 11.45 -13.59
CA ALA A 200 17.59 12.81 -13.17
C ALA A 200 16.61 12.85 -11.99
N ALA A 201 16.94 13.62 -10.94
CA ALA A 201 16.08 13.81 -9.78
C ALA A 201 15.75 15.30 -9.57
N TYR A 202 14.48 15.64 -9.68
CA TYR A 202 13.93 16.96 -9.42
C TYR A 202 13.31 16.98 -8.03
N LEU A 203 14.12 17.29 -7.02
CA LEU A 203 13.71 17.33 -5.61
C LEU A 203 13.08 18.68 -5.27
N GLU A 204 12.17 18.68 -4.29
CA GLU A 204 11.42 19.86 -3.84
C GLU A 204 10.65 20.53 -4.99
N ARG A 205 10.13 19.71 -5.89
CA ARG A 205 9.39 20.15 -7.07
C ARG A 205 7.97 19.57 -7.08
N THR A 206 7.05 20.40 -7.56
CA THR A 206 5.64 20.03 -7.78
C THR A 206 5.26 20.32 -9.23
N VAL A 207 4.27 19.59 -9.72
CA VAL A 207 3.70 19.79 -11.06
C VAL A 207 2.75 20.98 -11.03
N ARG A 208 2.98 21.97 -11.88
CA ARG A 208 2.11 23.12 -12.08
C ARG A 208 1.15 22.94 -13.25
N SER A 209 1.66 22.41 -14.36
CA SER A 209 0.85 22.14 -15.54
C SER A 209 1.44 21.01 -16.37
N VAL A 210 0.58 20.39 -17.15
CA VAL A 210 0.92 19.31 -18.09
C VAL A 210 0.46 19.71 -19.47
N ARG A 211 1.29 19.48 -20.49
CA ARG A 211 0.93 19.63 -21.90
C ARG A 211 1.19 18.34 -22.64
N THR A 212 0.20 17.87 -23.34
CA THR A 212 0.28 16.66 -24.16
C THR A 212 0.57 17.04 -25.61
N HIS A 213 1.49 16.33 -26.21
CA HIS A 213 1.78 16.33 -27.64
C HIS A 213 1.43 14.95 -28.22
N THR A 214 1.52 14.78 -29.52
CA THR A 214 1.16 13.52 -30.17
C THR A 214 1.98 12.33 -29.64
N ASP A 215 3.29 12.55 -29.44
CA ASP A 215 4.26 11.51 -29.08
C ASP A 215 4.86 11.67 -27.67
N ARG A 216 4.61 12.78 -26.97
CA ARG A 216 5.24 13.11 -25.69
C ARG A 216 4.34 13.90 -24.75
N ILE A 217 4.81 14.01 -23.51
CA ILE A 217 4.24 14.83 -22.45
C ILE A 217 5.30 15.83 -21.97
N SER A 218 4.90 17.07 -21.72
CA SER A 218 5.74 18.12 -21.14
C SER A 218 5.13 18.58 -19.83
N ILE A 219 5.91 18.56 -18.76
CA ILE A 219 5.51 18.97 -17.41
C ILE A 219 6.25 20.26 -17.06
N THR A 220 5.49 21.29 -16.67
CA THR A 220 6.04 22.51 -16.08
C THR A 220 6.01 22.40 -14.58
N LEU A 221 7.14 22.59 -13.93
CA LEU A 221 7.30 22.53 -12.48
C LEU A 221 7.02 23.89 -11.84
N ASN A 222 6.94 23.91 -10.51
CA ASN A 222 6.66 25.11 -9.73
C ASN A 222 7.73 26.22 -9.84
N ASP A 223 8.97 25.86 -10.20
CA ASP A 223 10.06 26.80 -10.45
C ASP A 223 10.10 27.32 -11.92
N GLY A 224 9.15 26.91 -12.74
CA GLY A 224 9.05 27.26 -14.16
C GLY A 224 9.88 26.39 -15.09
N SER A 225 10.72 25.48 -14.60
CA SER A 225 11.45 24.52 -15.42
C SER A 225 10.48 23.55 -16.10
N ARG A 226 10.92 23.01 -17.26
CA ARG A 226 10.15 22.02 -18.03
C ARG A 226 10.90 20.71 -18.12
N VAL A 227 10.15 19.63 -17.98
CA VAL A 227 10.65 18.26 -18.14
C VAL A 227 9.77 17.57 -19.17
N GLU A 228 10.37 16.97 -20.18
CA GLU A 228 9.67 16.23 -21.23
C GLU A 228 9.91 14.73 -21.08
N GLY A 229 8.95 13.94 -21.53
CA GLY A 229 9.02 12.48 -21.53
C GLY A 229 7.96 11.86 -22.45
N ASP A 230 8.01 10.56 -22.61
CA ASP A 230 7.02 9.79 -23.38
C ASP A 230 5.80 9.45 -22.54
N LEU A 231 6.01 9.28 -21.24
CA LEU A 231 5.00 8.88 -20.25
C LEU A 231 5.27 9.55 -18.89
N ALA A 232 4.22 9.93 -18.19
CA ALA A 232 4.29 10.30 -16.78
C ALA A 232 3.47 9.31 -15.92
N ILE A 233 4.09 8.79 -14.85
CA ILE A 233 3.47 7.87 -13.89
C ILE A 233 3.33 8.56 -12.55
N VAL A 234 2.09 8.68 -12.06
CA VAL A 234 1.79 9.28 -10.75
C VAL A 234 1.84 8.23 -9.65
N ALA A 235 2.75 8.42 -8.70
CA ALA A 235 2.96 7.57 -7.53
C ALA A 235 2.92 8.39 -6.23
N HIS A 236 1.82 9.17 -6.04
CA HIS A 236 1.59 10.07 -4.91
C HIS A 236 0.98 9.39 -3.68
N GLY A 237 1.03 8.05 -3.62
CA GLY A 237 0.36 7.25 -2.59
C GLY A 237 -1.12 7.04 -2.89
N THR A 238 -1.87 6.68 -1.86
CA THR A 238 -3.26 6.22 -2.00
C THR A 238 -4.18 6.92 -1.01
N VAL A 239 -5.48 6.82 -1.28
CA VAL A 239 -6.56 7.17 -0.35
C VAL A 239 -7.46 5.96 -0.14
N PRO A 240 -8.09 5.80 1.04
CA PRO A 240 -9.05 4.74 1.31
C PRO A 240 -10.17 4.71 0.27
N ALA A 241 -10.67 3.51 -0.04
CA ALA A 241 -11.77 3.30 -0.98
C ALA A 241 -12.99 2.69 -0.27
N ALA A 242 -13.51 3.38 0.74
CA ALA A 242 -14.62 2.91 1.56
C ALA A 242 -15.99 3.12 0.86
N PRO A 243 -16.94 2.17 0.99
CA PRO A 243 -18.32 2.37 0.57
C PRO A 243 -19.06 3.33 1.52
N ALA A 244 -20.21 3.88 1.10
CA ALA A 244 -21.05 4.66 2.02
C ALA A 244 -21.48 3.79 3.23
N PRO A 245 -21.55 4.36 4.44
CA PRO A 245 -21.48 5.80 4.78
C PRO A 245 -20.07 6.36 4.99
N TRP A 246 -19.02 5.57 4.82
CA TRP A 246 -17.62 5.99 5.09
C TRP A 246 -16.90 6.58 3.86
N THR A 247 -17.63 7.10 2.91
CA THR A 247 -17.05 7.76 1.73
C THR A 247 -16.22 8.97 2.15
N GLY A 248 -15.00 9.05 1.65
CA GLY A 248 -14.11 10.17 1.96
C GLY A 248 -12.65 9.72 2.05
N PRO A 249 -11.73 10.67 2.30
CA PRO A 249 -10.30 10.37 2.38
C PRO A 249 -9.88 9.73 3.70
N ASP A 250 -10.72 9.73 4.73
CA ASP A 250 -10.36 9.37 6.10
C ASP A 250 -10.40 7.87 6.37
N GLY A 251 -11.09 7.09 5.51
CA GLY A 251 -11.22 5.64 5.68
C GLY A 251 -12.15 5.23 6.82
N ILE A 252 -12.01 3.99 7.29
CA ILE A 252 -12.84 3.42 8.36
C ILE A 252 -12.01 3.31 9.63
N PRO A 253 -12.27 4.14 10.67
CA PRO A 253 -11.61 4.00 11.96
C PRO A 253 -11.93 2.66 12.60
N VAL A 254 -10.90 1.96 13.06
CA VAL A 254 -11.01 0.66 13.74
C VAL A 254 -10.36 0.68 15.11
N ASP A 255 -10.89 -0.15 16.01
CA ASP A 255 -10.26 -0.41 17.31
C ASP A 255 -9.02 -1.33 17.15
N SER A 256 -8.35 -1.62 18.24
CA SER A 256 -7.16 -2.49 18.26
C SER A 256 -7.43 -3.93 17.80
N ARG A 257 -8.69 -4.34 17.67
CA ARG A 257 -9.12 -5.64 17.16
C ARG A 257 -9.73 -5.56 15.75
N LEU A 258 -9.57 -4.42 15.06
CA LEU A 258 -10.08 -4.15 13.70
C LEU A 258 -11.61 -4.10 13.59
N ARG A 259 -12.35 -3.88 14.71
CA ARG A 259 -13.77 -3.57 14.67
C ARG A 259 -13.99 -2.11 14.29
N SER A 260 -14.99 -1.84 13.48
CA SER A 260 -15.36 -0.46 13.14
C SER A 260 -15.77 0.35 14.36
N MET A 261 -15.10 1.46 14.63
CA MET A 261 -15.44 2.35 15.75
C MET A 261 -16.77 3.09 15.55
N HIS A 262 -17.24 3.24 14.32
CA HIS A 262 -18.54 3.82 14.01
C HIS A 262 -19.72 2.85 14.24
N ALA A 263 -19.43 1.55 14.38
CA ALA A 263 -20.43 0.53 14.58
C ALA A 263 -19.92 -0.58 15.53
N PRO A 264 -19.48 -0.24 16.77
CA PRO A 264 -18.68 -1.13 17.62
C PRO A 264 -19.41 -2.39 18.09
N ARG A 265 -20.76 -2.39 18.05
CA ARG A 265 -21.60 -3.52 18.47
C ARG A 265 -22.24 -4.29 17.32
N GLN A 266 -21.92 -3.92 16.07
CA GLN A 266 -22.65 -4.39 14.89
C GLN A 266 -21.89 -5.46 14.08
N ARG A 267 -20.79 -6.01 14.61
CA ARG A 267 -19.97 -7.01 13.90
C ARG A 267 -19.56 -6.53 12.50
N ILE A 268 -19.09 -5.29 12.44
CA ILE A 268 -18.50 -4.70 11.25
C ILE A 268 -17.01 -4.47 11.50
N TYR A 269 -16.19 -4.96 10.58
CA TYR A 269 -14.73 -4.94 10.65
C TYR A 269 -14.18 -4.25 9.41
N ALA A 270 -12.98 -3.69 9.51
CA ALA A 270 -12.26 -3.21 8.33
C ALA A 270 -10.80 -3.63 8.38
N ALA A 271 -10.23 -3.97 7.20
CA ALA A 271 -8.86 -4.44 7.08
C ALA A 271 -8.20 -3.98 5.77
N GLY A 272 -6.88 -3.81 5.80
CA GLY A 272 -6.07 -3.34 4.68
C GLY A 272 -6.17 -1.82 4.48
N GLY A 273 -5.84 -1.35 3.28
CA GLY A 273 -5.72 0.08 2.98
C GLY A 273 -6.97 0.95 3.19
N VAL A 274 -8.12 0.38 3.52
CA VAL A 274 -9.34 1.09 3.90
C VAL A 274 -9.42 1.37 5.40
N ALA A 275 -8.73 0.58 6.22
CA ALA A 275 -8.77 0.68 7.68
C ALA A 275 -7.81 1.76 8.20
N VAL A 276 -8.26 2.51 9.20
CA VAL A 276 -7.46 3.49 9.93
C VAL A 276 -7.37 3.05 11.38
N HIS A 277 -6.17 2.71 11.79
CA HIS A 277 -5.86 2.13 13.07
C HIS A 277 -5.57 3.20 14.12
N HIS A 278 -5.78 2.86 15.37
CA HIS A 278 -5.28 3.64 16.50
C HIS A 278 -4.13 2.88 17.18
N TYR A 279 -3.00 3.55 17.36
CA TYR A 279 -1.86 3.00 18.08
C TYR A 279 -1.68 3.78 19.39
N PRO A 280 -1.59 3.11 20.55
CA PRO A 280 -1.42 3.77 21.84
C PRO A 280 -0.18 4.69 21.84
N GLY A 281 -0.35 5.92 22.32
CA GLY A 281 0.73 6.92 22.37
C GLY A 281 1.04 7.63 21.05
N HIS A 282 0.55 7.14 19.89
CA HIS A 282 0.79 7.78 18.59
C HIS A 282 -0.47 8.42 17.98
N GLY A 283 -1.64 7.82 18.19
CA GLY A 283 -2.88 8.25 17.55
C GLY A 283 -3.22 7.40 16.31
N SER A 284 -3.86 8.02 15.32
CA SER A 284 -4.34 7.31 14.14
C SER A 284 -3.27 7.14 13.08
N TYR A 285 -3.22 5.97 12.46
CA TYR A 285 -2.33 5.65 11.35
C TYR A 285 -3.02 4.74 10.33
N ARG A 286 -2.46 4.64 9.12
CA ARG A 286 -2.92 3.76 8.04
C ARG A 286 -1.74 3.11 7.35
N ILE A 287 -1.80 1.82 7.15
CA ILE A 287 -0.84 1.06 6.36
C ILE A 287 -1.53 0.58 5.08
N ASP A 288 -0.95 0.90 3.92
CA ASP A 288 -1.39 0.40 2.62
C ASP A 288 -0.25 -0.41 2.01
N HIS A 289 0.03 -1.53 2.62
CA HIS A 289 1.07 -2.48 2.23
C HIS A 289 0.45 -3.86 2.07
N TRP A 290 0.94 -4.63 1.10
CA TRP A 290 0.38 -5.93 0.72
C TRP A 290 0.35 -6.93 1.87
N ASP A 291 1.53 -7.22 2.46
CA ASP A 291 1.66 -8.25 3.50
C ASP A 291 0.95 -7.84 4.77
N ASP A 292 1.00 -6.56 5.13
CA ASP A 292 0.25 -6.02 6.26
C ASP A 292 -1.25 -6.10 6.04
N SER A 293 -1.74 -5.80 4.83
CA SER A 293 -3.17 -5.97 4.50
C SER A 293 -3.64 -7.42 4.64
N ALA A 294 -2.83 -8.39 4.23
CA ALA A 294 -3.15 -9.80 4.41
C ALA A 294 -3.17 -10.19 5.90
N ALA A 295 -2.20 -9.73 6.69
CA ALA A 295 -2.15 -9.94 8.14
C ALA A 295 -3.36 -9.31 8.85
N GLN A 296 -3.75 -8.09 8.49
CA GLN A 296 -4.97 -7.44 8.97
C GLN A 296 -6.21 -8.26 8.63
N GLY A 297 -6.30 -8.80 7.40
CA GLY A 297 -7.42 -9.65 6.97
C GLY A 297 -7.56 -10.90 7.83
N ILE A 298 -6.46 -11.59 8.11
CA ILE A 298 -6.44 -12.76 8.99
C ILE A 298 -6.85 -12.36 10.42
N HIS A 299 -6.30 -11.28 10.94
CA HIS A 299 -6.60 -10.82 12.30
C HIS A 299 -8.07 -10.42 12.44
N ALA A 300 -8.62 -9.67 11.48
CA ALA A 300 -10.03 -9.30 11.47
C ALA A 300 -10.95 -10.53 11.39
N ALA A 301 -10.59 -11.55 10.61
CA ALA A 301 -11.30 -12.82 10.56
C ALA A 301 -11.27 -13.52 11.91
N ASN A 302 -10.12 -13.59 12.59
CA ASN A 302 -10.01 -14.18 13.92
C ASN A 302 -10.82 -13.42 14.98
N THR A 303 -10.82 -12.07 14.92
CA THR A 303 -11.69 -11.25 15.77
C THR A 303 -13.17 -11.54 15.53
N LEU A 304 -13.55 -11.68 14.26
CA LEU A 304 -14.91 -12.01 13.87
C LEU A 304 -15.31 -13.40 14.38
N LEU A 305 -14.45 -14.40 14.25
CA LEU A 305 -14.67 -15.74 14.81
C LEU A 305 -14.82 -15.73 16.34
N HIS A 306 -14.02 -14.92 17.03
CA HIS A 306 -14.16 -14.69 18.46
C HIS A 306 -15.54 -14.09 18.81
N ASP A 307 -15.96 -13.05 18.10
CA ASP A 307 -17.23 -12.35 18.34
C ASP A 307 -18.46 -13.21 17.96
N LEU A 308 -18.27 -14.25 17.15
CA LEU A 308 -19.27 -15.28 16.88
C LEU A 308 -19.24 -16.43 17.91
N GLY A 309 -18.28 -16.44 18.85
CA GLY A 309 -18.11 -17.52 19.83
C GLY A 309 -17.50 -18.80 19.27
N ILE A 310 -16.81 -18.72 18.12
CA ILE A 310 -16.20 -19.87 17.42
C ILE A 310 -14.74 -20.07 17.82
N ALA A 311 -14.01 -18.98 18.08
CA ALA A 311 -12.57 -19.01 18.41
C ALA A 311 -12.24 -18.15 19.63
N GLY A 312 -11.02 -18.31 20.16
CA GLY A 312 -10.49 -17.48 21.25
C GLY A 312 -10.19 -16.03 20.80
N ASP A 313 -9.99 -15.11 21.76
CA ASP A 313 -9.63 -13.72 21.50
C ASP A 313 -8.23 -13.63 20.85
N PRO A 314 -8.10 -13.07 19.63
CA PRO A 314 -6.80 -12.91 18.98
C PRO A 314 -5.92 -11.80 19.58
N GLY A 315 -6.45 -11.02 20.54
CA GLY A 315 -5.74 -9.87 21.11
C GLY A 315 -5.74 -8.64 20.23
N GLN A 316 -4.74 -7.77 20.41
CA GLN A 316 -4.57 -6.56 19.63
C GLN A 316 -3.83 -6.85 18.33
N TYR A 317 -4.24 -6.17 17.25
CA TYR A 317 -3.45 -6.10 16.03
C TYR A 317 -2.29 -5.13 16.21
N LEU A 318 -1.09 -5.61 15.96
CA LEU A 318 0.14 -4.80 15.94
C LEU A 318 0.86 -4.98 14.60
N PRO A 319 1.27 -3.88 13.93
CA PRO A 319 1.85 -3.95 12.59
C PRO A 319 3.29 -4.48 12.65
N SER A 320 3.47 -5.78 12.42
CA SER A 320 4.78 -6.46 12.42
C SER A 320 5.18 -7.03 11.06
N SER A 321 4.34 -6.85 10.04
CA SER A 321 4.60 -7.38 8.70
C SER A 321 5.89 -6.84 8.10
N THR A 322 6.61 -7.70 7.38
CA THR A 322 7.81 -7.34 6.64
C THR A 322 7.45 -6.80 5.26
N PHE A 323 8.30 -5.94 4.72
CA PHE A 323 8.23 -5.49 3.33
C PHE A 323 9.63 -5.43 2.71
N THR A 324 9.69 -5.58 1.39
CA THR A 324 10.94 -5.48 0.64
C THR A 324 10.73 -4.69 -0.64
N ALA A 325 11.76 -3.93 -1.04
CA ALA A 325 11.84 -3.29 -2.35
C ALA A 325 13.24 -3.46 -2.92
N ARG A 326 13.36 -3.55 -4.24
CA ARG A 326 14.64 -3.60 -4.93
C ARG A 326 14.91 -2.27 -5.62
N ILE A 327 16.02 -1.61 -5.24
CA ILE A 327 16.36 -0.28 -5.74
C ILE A 327 17.84 -0.28 -6.13
N HIS A 328 18.11 -0.14 -7.45
CA HIS A 328 19.47 -0.10 -8.04
C HIS A 328 20.40 -1.20 -7.52
N GLY A 329 19.93 -2.45 -7.57
CA GLY A 329 20.69 -3.62 -7.14
C GLY A 329 20.73 -3.85 -5.62
N HIS A 330 20.23 -2.91 -4.81
CA HIS A 330 20.14 -3.04 -3.35
C HIS A 330 18.76 -3.50 -2.90
N THR A 331 18.71 -4.29 -1.84
CA THR A 331 17.46 -4.72 -1.21
C THR A 331 17.15 -3.83 0.00
N LEU A 332 16.10 -3.04 -0.10
CA LEU A 332 15.48 -2.43 1.06
C LEU A 332 14.63 -3.47 1.77
N THR A 333 14.81 -3.60 3.08
CA THR A 333 13.97 -4.43 3.94
C THR A 333 13.42 -3.58 5.07
N GLY A 334 12.17 -3.79 5.43
CA GLY A 334 11.56 -3.20 6.61
C GLY A 334 10.63 -4.19 7.31
N ALA A 335 10.32 -3.89 8.57
CA ALA A 335 9.32 -4.60 9.38
C ALA A 335 8.65 -3.60 10.32
N GLY A 336 7.37 -3.79 10.60
CA GLY A 336 6.59 -2.85 11.39
C GLY A 336 6.24 -1.57 10.60
N HIS A 337 5.94 -0.48 11.31
CA HIS A 337 5.52 0.77 10.68
C HIS A 337 6.39 1.95 11.13
N PRO A 338 7.39 2.36 10.31
CA PRO A 338 8.37 3.39 10.70
C PRO A 338 7.76 4.74 11.09
N ALA A 339 6.62 5.11 10.50
CA ALA A 339 5.95 6.37 10.81
C ALA A 339 5.34 6.43 12.23
N LEU A 340 5.24 5.31 12.95
CA LEU A 340 4.88 5.29 14.37
C LEU A 340 6.04 5.79 15.26
N GLY A 341 7.28 5.66 14.79
CA GLY A 341 8.46 6.02 15.59
C GLY A 341 8.65 7.54 15.67
N THR A 342 8.90 8.03 16.87
CA THR A 342 9.29 9.42 17.15
C THR A 342 10.81 9.58 17.28
N ARG A 343 11.53 8.47 17.56
CA ARG A 343 12.98 8.42 17.67
C ARG A 343 13.54 7.34 16.76
N THR A 344 14.72 7.61 16.19
CA THR A 344 15.39 6.69 15.29
C THR A 344 16.82 6.43 15.80
N ARG A 345 17.28 5.16 15.75
CA ARG A 345 18.63 4.74 16.11
C ARG A 345 19.23 3.90 14.99
N VAL A 346 20.43 4.22 14.56
CA VAL A 346 21.21 3.35 13.67
C VAL A 346 21.82 2.24 14.51
N LEU A 347 21.51 1.00 14.18
CA LEU A 347 22.04 -0.20 14.86
C LEU A 347 23.27 -0.74 14.17
N SER A 348 23.39 -0.53 12.86
CA SER A 348 24.53 -0.94 12.02
C SER A 348 24.60 -0.03 10.81
N GLU A 349 25.83 0.29 10.38
CA GLU A 349 26.07 1.06 9.14
C GLU A 349 26.28 0.15 7.92
N GLU A 350 26.89 -1.02 8.09
CA GLU A 350 27.11 -2.01 7.03
C GLU A 350 26.85 -3.44 7.56
N PRO A 351 25.74 -4.07 7.16
CA PRO A 351 24.64 -3.51 6.39
C PRO A 351 23.86 -2.46 7.20
N LEU A 352 23.33 -1.43 6.53
CA LEU A 352 22.57 -0.38 7.21
C LEU A 352 21.31 -0.93 7.86
N ILE A 353 21.18 -0.77 9.18
CA ILE A 353 19.99 -1.12 9.95
C ILE A 353 19.61 0.06 10.85
N THR A 354 18.35 0.46 10.75
CA THR A 354 17.79 1.55 11.54
C THR A 354 16.58 1.04 12.31
N ALA A 355 16.57 1.28 13.61
CA ALA A 355 15.43 1.02 14.50
C ALA A 355 14.63 2.29 14.74
N HIS A 356 13.30 2.16 14.76
CA HIS A 356 12.36 3.24 15.02
C HIS A 356 11.62 2.95 16.32
N TYR A 357 11.62 3.92 17.23
CA TYR A 357 11.04 3.79 18.56
C TYR A 357 9.93 4.81 18.77
N LEU A 358 8.85 4.36 19.40
CA LEU A 358 7.88 5.20 20.06
C LEU A 358 8.14 5.06 21.58
N ASP A 359 8.59 6.12 22.21
CA ASP A 359 9.21 6.07 23.54
C ASP A 359 10.31 4.99 23.58
N GLU A 360 10.19 3.99 24.46
CA GLU A 360 11.13 2.87 24.55
C GLU A 360 10.68 1.60 23.80
N VAL A 361 9.55 1.67 23.06
CA VAL A 361 9.00 0.54 22.29
C VAL A 361 9.54 0.55 20.88
N LEU A 362 10.15 -0.56 20.45
CA LEU A 362 10.57 -0.76 19.06
C LEU A 362 9.33 -0.97 18.18
N VAL A 363 9.01 -0.01 17.30
CA VAL A 363 7.81 -0.06 16.44
C VAL A 363 8.10 -0.39 14.99
N ALA A 364 9.35 -0.25 14.56
CA ALA A 364 9.77 -0.66 13.22
C ALA A 364 11.28 -0.81 13.09
N LEU A 365 11.66 -1.56 12.06
CA LEU A 365 13.03 -1.71 11.59
C LEU A 365 13.07 -1.40 10.09
N THR A 366 14.11 -0.72 9.63
CA THR A 366 14.39 -0.54 8.21
C THR A 366 15.88 -0.73 7.94
N GLY A 367 16.23 -1.26 6.76
CA GLY A 367 17.62 -1.48 6.43
C GLY A 367 17.86 -1.70 4.94
N VAL A 368 19.12 -1.59 4.54
CA VAL A 368 19.59 -1.83 3.17
C VAL A 368 20.53 -3.03 3.19
N ASN A 369 20.23 -4.04 2.38
CA ASN A 369 20.94 -5.33 2.31
C ASN A 369 21.02 -6.06 3.66
N ALA A 370 20.02 -5.87 4.53
CA ALA A 370 20.03 -6.25 5.94
C ALA A 370 19.00 -7.35 6.31
N ALA A 371 18.40 -8.03 5.34
CA ALA A 371 17.30 -8.98 5.59
C ALA A 371 17.66 -10.10 6.59
N GLY A 372 18.90 -10.62 6.53
CA GLY A 372 19.38 -11.66 7.45
C GLY A 372 19.45 -11.16 8.91
N PRO A 373 20.27 -10.15 9.22
CA PRO A 373 20.38 -9.59 10.57
C PRO A 373 19.07 -9.05 11.13
N MET A 374 18.23 -8.44 10.31
CA MET A 374 16.92 -7.92 10.75
C MET A 374 15.96 -9.01 11.23
N ARG A 375 16.06 -10.23 10.69
CA ARG A 375 15.21 -11.36 11.11
C ARG A 375 15.30 -11.66 12.60
N GLU A 376 16.47 -11.48 13.20
CA GLU A 376 16.68 -11.69 14.64
C GLU A 376 16.08 -10.58 15.50
N LEU A 377 15.87 -9.40 14.91
CA LEU A 377 15.34 -8.23 15.61
C LEU A 377 13.81 -8.12 15.51
N ILE A 378 13.20 -8.69 14.46
CA ILE A 378 11.74 -8.61 14.21
C ILE A 378 10.89 -9.10 15.41
N PRO A 379 11.24 -10.19 16.13
CA PRO A 379 10.49 -10.62 17.31
C PRO A 379 10.44 -9.62 18.47
N ARG A 380 11.30 -8.58 18.44
CA ARG A 380 11.32 -7.52 19.46
C ARG A 380 10.35 -6.39 19.18
N LEU A 381 9.69 -6.38 18.01
CA LEU A 381 8.70 -5.36 17.66
C LEU A 381 7.56 -5.35 18.68
N HIS A 382 7.16 -4.13 19.05
CA HIS A 382 6.09 -3.82 20.00
C HIS A 382 6.34 -4.26 21.45
N HIS A 383 7.58 -4.62 21.76
CA HIS A 383 8.03 -4.85 23.13
C HIS A 383 8.96 -3.71 23.59
N PRO A 384 8.96 -3.37 24.89
CA PRO A 384 9.96 -2.44 25.45
C PRO A 384 11.37 -2.96 25.17
N ASP A 385 12.23 -2.11 24.65
CA ASP A 385 13.62 -2.47 24.41
C ASP A 385 14.40 -2.42 25.74
N THR A 386 14.48 -3.56 26.42
CA THR A 386 15.21 -3.70 27.70
C THR A 386 16.72 -3.83 27.53
N ALA A 387 17.23 -3.77 26.30
CA ALA A 387 18.67 -3.71 26.06
C ALA A 387 19.17 -2.32 26.45
N ALA A 388 19.66 -2.19 27.67
CA ALA A 388 20.43 -1.04 28.15
C ALA A 388 21.50 -0.65 27.12
N ASP A 389 21.64 0.65 26.86
CA ASP A 389 22.65 1.21 25.99
C ASP A 389 24.05 0.69 26.35
N PRO A 390 24.74 -0.03 25.46
CA PRO A 390 26.15 -0.40 25.74
C PRO A 390 27.10 0.79 25.61
N VAL A 391 26.61 2.01 25.35
CA VAL A 391 27.47 3.18 25.11
C VAL A 391 27.68 4.05 26.34
N THR A 392 27.07 3.74 27.51
CA THR A 392 27.27 4.55 28.74
C THR A 392 28.27 3.92 29.73
N GLN A 393 29.06 2.92 29.34
CA GLN A 393 30.11 2.36 30.19
C GLN A 393 31.53 2.51 29.61
N GLN A 394 31.86 3.68 29.07
CA GLN A 394 33.24 4.12 28.93
C GLN A 394 33.28 5.64 29.10
N ALA A 395 33.34 6.08 30.34
CA ALA A 395 33.85 7.38 30.77
C ALA A 395 34.99 7.16 31.71
#